data_dbae28d1abca7b13290e56738b52f999
#
_entry.id   dbae28d1abca7b13290e56738b52f999
#
_cell.length_a   1.000
_cell.length_b   1.000
_cell.length_c   1.000
_cell.angle_alpha   90.00
_cell.angle_beta   90.00
_cell.angle_gamma   90.00
#
_symmetry.space_group_name_H-M   'P 1'
#
loop_
_entity.id
_entity.type
_entity.pdbx_description
1 polymer ?
#
loop_
_entity_poly.entity_id
_entity_poly.type
_entity_poly.pdbx_seq_one_letter_code
_entity_poly.pdbx_strand_id
1 'polypeptide(L)'
;MVRSLGFVNRVLCLTLVIATFGATRSIAQQHHDLKTIVKGKMNKGQLLEKTGYVSFFNFARNTPDWVAWELTAAEVGGSLARKGFEFLPDEQLPKANQVMAYDYKGSGYDRGHMCPAGDMKWSVKSMYDCFYLSNICPQVPELNQRSWERLESACRRWASKWGSVYIICGPIYKKKSPEYIGTEHRIAVPDGFFKVVVSLEKGKEKGIAFYYDNIADNQPMQKAVRTIDEIEKLTKYDFFSELPDDIENRIEAQHDLNSFR
;
A
#
# COMPACT_ATOMS: atom_id res chain seq x y z
N MET A 1 28.87 -52.50 76.59
CA MET A 1 28.34 -51.14 76.73
C MET A 1 28.49 -50.42 75.36
N VAL A 2 27.59 -50.58 74.46
CA VAL A 2 27.63 -49.97 73.09
C VAL A 2 26.25 -49.39 72.78
N ARG A 3 26.18 -48.06 72.60
CA ARG A 3 24.98 -47.33 72.32
C ARG A 3 24.70 -47.36 70.81
N SER A 4 23.48 -47.82 70.47
CA SER A 4 22.95 -47.78 69.11
C SER A 4 22.46 -46.36 68.80
N LEU A 5 22.93 -45.78 67.65
CA LEU A 5 22.41 -44.57 67.08
C LEU A 5 21.39 -44.96 66.00
N GLY A 6 20.14 -44.57 66.22
CA GLY A 6 19.08 -44.73 65.20
C GLY A 6 19.19 -43.68 64.07
N PHE A 7 19.19 -44.17 62.86
CA PHE A 7 19.09 -43.35 61.63
C PHE A 7 17.65 -43.05 61.31
N VAL A 8 17.23 -41.79 61.36
CA VAL A 8 15.93 -41.33 60.88
C VAL A 8 16.05 -40.98 59.42
N ASN A 9 15.44 -41.82 58.55
CA ASN A 9 15.29 -41.53 57.13
C ASN A 9 14.20 -40.44 56.92
N ARG A 10 14.60 -39.24 56.57
CA ARG A 10 13.70 -38.22 56.03
C ARG A 10 13.53 -38.45 54.53
N VAL A 11 12.37 -38.92 54.14
CA VAL A 11 11.94 -38.96 52.72
C VAL A 11 11.58 -37.52 52.31
N LEU A 12 12.38 -36.94 51.43
CA LEU A 12 12.12 -35.63 50.87
C LEU A 12 11.23 -35.84 49.62
N CYS A 13 9.91 -35.54 49.76
CA CYS A 13 9.01 -35.51 48.64
C CYS A 13 9.31 -34.27 47.79
N LEU A 14 9.98 -34.48 46.64
CA LEU A 14 10.22 -33.44 45.66
C LEU A 14 8.97 -33.35 44.76
N THR A 15 8.11 -32.37 45.04
CA THR A 15 7.01 -32.02 44.12
C THR A 15 7.53 -31.30 42.89
N LEU A 16 7.57 -32.03 41.76
CA LEU A 16 7.95 -31.46 40.47
C LEU A 16 6.76 -30.62 39.95
N VAL A 17 6.86 -29.30 40.06
CA VAL A 17 5.93 -28.38 39.42
C VAL A 17 6.34 -28.28 37.95
N ILE A 18 5.61 -29.02 37.08
CA ILE A 18 5.73 -28.87 35.63
C ILE A 18 5.01 -27.57 35.25
N ALA A 19 5.77 -26.49 35.15
CA ALA A 19 5.28 -25.28 34.52
C ALA A 19 5.13 -25.53 33.00
N THR A 20 3.89 -25.78 32.56
CA THR A 20 3.58 -25.79 31.13
C THR A 20 3.65 -24.35 30.63
N PHE A 21 4.80 -23.96 30.09
CA PHE A 21 4.90 -22.78 29.25
C PHE A 21 4.07 -23.04 28.00
N GLY A 22 2.84 -22.55 27.98
CA GLY A 22 2.04 -22.41 26.79
C GLY A 22 2.79 -21.48 25.83
N ALA A 23 3.52 -22.06 24.90
CA ALA A 23 4.06 -21.31 23.79
C ALA A 23 2.88 -20.77 22.96
N THR A 24 2.45 -19.55 23.24
CA THR A 24 1.67 -18.78 22.30
C THR A 24 2.53 -18.62 21.03
N ARG A 25 2.34 -19.55 20.08
CA ARG A 25 2.85 -19.34 18.71
C ARG A 25 2.18 -18.05 18.23
N SER A 26 2.91 -16.95 18.22
CA SER A 26 2.63 -15.82 17.38
C SER A 26 2.50 -16.40 15.98
N ILE A 27 1.26 -16.41 15.44
CA ILE A 27 1.04 -16.73 14.03
C ILE A 27 1.70 -15.58 13.30
N ALA A 28 2.91 -15.80 12.77
CA ALA A 28 3.59 -14.81 11.96
C ALA A 28 2.61 -14.47 10.82
N GLN A 29 2.23 -13.21 10.71
CA GLN A 29 1.42 -12.71 9.63
C GLN A 29 2.17 -13.01 8.34
N GLN A 30 1.55 -13.73 7.41
CA GLN A 30 2.18 -14.08 6.15
C GLN A 30 2.29 -12.80 5.33
N HIS A 31 3.50 -12.29 5.14
CA HIS A 31 3.76 -11.17 4.26
C HIS A 31 3.75 -11.64 2.80
N HIS A 32 2.92 -11.03 1.99
CA HIS A 32 2.88 -11.27 0.54
C HIS A 32 3.95 -10.43 -0.16
N ASP A 33 4.61 -11.02 -1.15
CA ASP A 33 5.61 -10.29 -1.93
C ASP A 33 4.91 -9.24 -2.82
N LEU A 34 5.13 -7.98 -2.51
CA LEU A 34 4.53 -6.85 -3.23
C LEU A 34 4.85 -6.85 -4.74
N LYS A 35 5.88 -7.59 -5.18
CA LYS A 35 6.25 -7.70 -6.60
C LYS A 35 5.33 -8.65 -7.36
N THR A 36 4.65 -9.53 -6.67
CA THR A 36 3.83 -10.60 -7.26
C THR A 36 2.33 -10.39 -7.08
N ILE A 37 1.91 -9.42 -6.23
CA ILE A 37 0.50 -9.15 -5.99
C ILE A 37 -0.22 -8.41 -7.16
N VAL A 38 0.52 -7.98 -8.19
CA VAL A 38 -0.03 -7.42 -9.43
C VAL A 38 0.52 -8.20 -10.61
N LYS A 39 -0.34 -8.93 -11.29
CA LYS A 39 -0.02 -9.65 -12.52
C LYS A 39 -0.71 -9.01 -13.72
N GLY A 40 -0.28 -9.38 -14.91
CA GLY A 40 -0.84 -8.89 -16.15
C GLY A 40 0.21 -8.44 -17.15
N LYS A 41 -0.25 -7.94 -18.30
CA LYS A 41 0.66 -7.48 -19.35
C LYS A 41 1.21 -6.09 -18.98
N MET A 42 2.46 -6.07 -18.58
CA MET A 42 3.16 -4.81 -18.29
C MET A 42 3.55 -4.09 -19.59
N ASN A 43 3.46 -2.77 -19.57
CA ASN A 43 3.96 -1.91 -20.63
C ASN A 43 5.51 -1.91 -20.67
N LYS A 44 6.12 -1.18 -21.64
CA LYS A 44 7.55 -0.92 -21.58
C LYS A 44 7.84 -0.02 -20.38
N GLY A 45 8.58 -0.53 -19.40
CA GLY A 45 8.79 0.16 -18.12
C GLY A 45 9.80 -0.54 -17.24
N GLN A 46 9.78 -0.19 -15.97
CA GLN A 46 10.71 -0.73 -14.96
C GLN A 46 9.99 -0.96 -13.63
N LEU A 47 10.25 -2.12 -13.03
CA LEU A 47 9.90 -2.39 -11.65
C LEU A 47 10.88 -1.65 -10.73
N LEU A 48 10.36 -0.91 -9.76
CA LEU A 48 11.13 -0.14 -8.79
C LEU A 48 10.79 -0.63 -7.38
N GLU A 49 11.82 -1.06 -6.66
CA GLU A 49 11.71 -1.46 -5.26
C GLU A 49 12.20 -0.32 -4.37
N LYS A 50 11.33 0.16 -3.49
CA LYS A 50 11.61 1.22 -2.52
C LYS A 50 11.46 0.68 -1.10
N THR A 51 11.91 1.42 -0.11
CA THR A 51 11.89 0.95 1.28
C THR A 51 10.48 0.63 1.78
N GLY A 52 9.48 1.40 1.37
CA GLY A 52 8.10 1.25 1.85
C GLY A 52 7.10 0.79 0.78
N TYR A 53 7.50 0.64 -0.47
CA TYR A 53 6.61 0.25 -1.56
C TYR A 53 7.34 -0.35 -2.75
N VAL A 54 6.59 -0.99 -3.63
CA VAL A 54 7.03 -1.43 -4.95
C VAL A 54 6.15 -0.75 -5.99
N SER A 55 6.71 -0.37 -7.15
CA SER A 55 5.96 0.24 -8.24
C SER A 55 6.44 -0.25 -9.60
N PHE A 56 5.56 -0.20 -10.59
CA PHE A 56 5.95 -0.39 -11.98
C PHE A 56 5.80 0.92 -12.73
N PHE A 57 6.93 1.49 -13.17
CA PHE A 57 7.00 2.77 -13.86
C PHE A 57 6.92 2.60 -15.37
N ASN A 58 6.03 3.34 -16.01
CA ASN A 58 5.78 3.30 -17.45
C ASN A 58 6.60 4.38 -18.19
N PHE A 59 7.52 3.95 -19.03
CA PHE A 59 8.42 4.86 -19.77
C PHE A 59 7.70 5.73 -20.82
N ALA A 60 6.59 5.26 -21.39
CA ALA A 60 5.87 6.03 -22.40
C ALA A 60 5.01 7.15 -21.80
N ARG A 61 4.60 6.98 -20.52
CA ARG A 61 3.73 7.91 -19.81
C ARG A 61 4.46 8.78 -18.81
N ASN A 62 5.66 8.37 -18.40
CA ASN A 62 6.42 8.98 -17.31
C ASN A 62 5.62 9.07 -15.99
N THR A 63 4.84 8.04 -15.71
CA THR A 63 4.06 7.83 -14.49
C THR A 63 4.16 6.38 -14.05
N PRO A 64 3.95 6.02 -12.77
CA PRO A 64 3.75 4.63 -12.43
C PRO A 64 2.46 4.10 -13.07
N ASP A 65 2.45 2.85 -13.54
CA ASP A 65 1.23 2.16 -13.92
C ASP A 65 0.50 1.66 -12.66
N TRP A 66 1.26 1.27 -11.63
CA TRP A 66 0.77 0.93 -10.30
C TRP A 66 1.85 1.12 -9.23
N VAL A 67 1.41 1.30 -8.00
CA VAL A 67 2.23 1.34 -6.77
C VAL A 67 1.54 0.49 -5.72
N ALA A 68 2.31 -0.38 -5.04
CA ALA A 68 1.80 -1.33 -4.07
C ALA A 68 2.60 -1.29 -2.77
N TRP A 69 1.91 -1.33 -1.62
CA TRP A 69 2.55 -1.40 -0.29
C TRP A 69 1.66 -2.13 0.71
N GLU A 70 2.27 -2.69 1.73
CA GLU A 70 1.60 -3.06 2.96
C GLU A 70 1.69 -1.86 3.92
N LEU A 71 0.60 -1.51 4.56
CA LEU A 71 0.56 -0.50 5.61
C LEU A 71 0.15 -1.19 6.91
N THR A 72 1.06 -1.25 7.86
CA THR A 72 0.83 -1.85 9.18
C THR A 72 0.37 -0.82 10.21
N ALA A 73 -0.31 -1.28 11.27
CA ALA A 73 -0.70 -0.42 12.40
C ALA A 73 0.52 0.24 13.07
N ALA A 74 1.66 -0.45 13.10
CA ALA A 74 2.91 0.09 13.65
C ALA A 74 3.46 1.26 12.80
N GLU A 75 3.39 1.15 11.48
CA GLU A 75 3.84 2.19 10.54
C GLU A 75 2.95 3.42 10.57
N VAL A 76 1.63 3.24 10.76
CA VAL A 76 0.68 4.36 10.94
C VAL A 76 1.05 5.22 12.15
N GLY A 77 1.65 4.63 13.19
CA GLY A 77 2.16 5.33 14.38
C GLY A 77 3.40 6.21 14.13
N GLY A 78 3.99 6.19 12.96
CA GLY A 78 5.16 6.98 12.62
C GLY A 78 4.94 8.49 12.79
N SER A 79 5.98 9.21 13.28
CA SER A 79 5.88 10.62 13.67
C SER A 79 6.75 11.57 12.83
N LEU A 80 7.44 11.09 11.80
CA LEU A 80 8.27 11.95 10.96
C LEU A 80 7.44 13.05 10.30
N ALA A 81 7.93 14.28 10.40
CA ALA A 81 7.31 15.41 9.72
C ALA A 81 7.65 15.40 8.23
N ARG A 82 6.68 15.72 7.40
CA ARG A 82 6.87 15.89 5.94
C ARG A 82 7.79 17.08 5.59
N LYS A 83 7.89 18.06 6.47
CA LYS A 83 8.67 19.29 6.24
C LYS A 83 10.14 18.97 6.02
N GLY A 84 10.71 19.49 4.93
CA GLY A 84 12.13 19.30 4.57
C GLY A 84 12.36 18.19 3.53
N PHE A 85 11.33 17.43 3.14
CA PHE A 85 11.41 16.50 2.02
C PHE A 85 10.91 17.18 0.74
N GLU A 86 11.70 17.05 -0.33
CA GLU A 86 11.44 17.65 -1.62
C GLU A 86 11.25 16.58 -2.69
N PHE A 87 10.52 16.93 -3.76
CA PHE A 87 10.34 16.05 -4.89
C PHE A 87 11.62 15.96 -5.72
N LEU A 88 12.09 14.74 -5.96
CA LEU A 88 13.35 14.44 -6.62
C LEU A 88 13.14 13.53 -7.83
N PRO A 89 13.98 13.65 -8.87
CA PRO A 89 14.04 12.65 -9.93
C PRO A 89 14.46 11.30 -9.35
N ASP A 90 13.96 10.22 -9.92
CA ASP A 90 14.36 8.87 -9.51
C ASP A 90 15.55 8.41 -10.38
N GLU A 91 16.74 8.40 -9.79
CA GLU A 91 17.99 8.05 -10.49
C GLU A 91 18.06 6.56 -10.90
N GLN A 92 17.17 5.71 -10.39
CA GLN A 92 17.05 4.32 -10.85
C GLN A 92 16.47 4.22 -12.27
N LEU A 93 15.79 5.28 -12.74
CA LEU A 93 15.23 5.35 -14.09
C LEU A 93 16.27 5.82 -15.13
N PRO A 94 16.10 5.43 -16.39
CA PRO A 94 16.86 6.04 -17.49
C PRO A 94 16.69 7.57 -17.50
N LYS A 95 17.74 8.32 -17.83
CA LYS A 95 17.71 9.80 -17.79
C LYS A 95 16.53 10.42 -18.54
N ALA A 96 16.15 9.85 -19.69
CA ALA A 96 14.98 10.31 -20.45
C ALA A 96 13.62 10.15 -19.73
N ASN A 97 13.60 9.41 -18.62
CA ASN A 97 12.41 9.15 -17.81
C ASN A 97 12.52 9.70 -16.38
N GLN A 98 13.61 10.41 -16.08
CA GLN A 98 13.82 11.06 -14.78
C GLN A 98 13.06 12.38 -14.72
N VAL A 99 11.74 12.31 -14.53
CA VAL A 99 10.87 13.48 -14.38
C VAL A 99 11.41 14.43 -13.32
N MET A 100 11.35 15.73 -13.59
CA MET A 100 11.85 16.79 -12.73
C MET A 100 10.70 17.59 -12.09
N ALA A 101 10.93 18.16 -10.91
CA ALA A 101 9.91 18.94 -10.22
C ALA A 101 9.40 20.15 -11.03
N TYR A 102 10.25 20.72 -11.89
CA TYR A 102 9.88 21.84 -12.75
C TYR A 102 8.94 21.45 -13.90
N ASP A 103 8.86 20.16 -14.28
CA ASP A 103 7.90 19.67 -15.30
C ASP A 103 6.43 19.85 -14.85
N TYR A 104 6.20 19.94 -13.54
CA TYR A 104 4.87 20.22 -12.97
C TYR A 104 4.58 21.73 -12.82
N LYS A 105 5.61 22.60 -12.96
CA LYS A 105 5.44 24.03 -12.68
C LYS A 105 4.52 24.69 -13.70
N GLY A 106 3.48 25.35 -13.21
CA GLY A 106 2.51 26.05 -14.05
C GLY A 106 1.55 25.14 -14.83
N SER A 107 1.55 23.82 -14.56
CA SER A 107 0.68 22.86 -15.26
C SER A 107 -0.79 22.91 -14.80
N GLY A 108 -1.08 23.49 -13.64
CA GLY A 108 -2.40 23.43 -13.02
C GLY A 108 -2.67 22.14 -12.24
N TYR A 109 -1.75 21.17 -12.27
CA TYR A 109 -1.86 19.91 -11.54
C TYR A 109 -0.96 19.88 -10.30
N ASP A 110 -1.44 19.25 -9.25
CA ASP A 110 -0.63 18.87 -8.10
C ASP A 110 0.30 17.69 -8.45
N ARG A 111 1.39 17.58 -7.71
CA ARG A 111 2.22 16.37 -7.64
C ARG A 111 1.54 15.36 -6.70
N GLY A 112 0.58 14.61 -7.26
CA GLY A 112 -0.22 13.64 -6.52
C GLY A 112 0.56 12.37 -6.22
N HIS A 113 0.72 12.04 -4.94
CA HIS A 113 1.37 10.80 -4.52
C HIS A 113 0.48 9.58 -4.79
N MET A 114 1.10 8.49 -5.24
CA MET A 114 0.45 7.18 -5.24
C MET A 114 0.61 6.53 -3.87
N CYS A 115 1.84 6.23 -3.43
CA CYS A 115 2.13 5.89 -2.03
C CYS A 115 2.34 7.19 -1.24
N PRO A 116 1.44 7.55 -0.29
CA PRO A 116 1.44 8.87 0.32
C PRO A 116 2.48 9.04 1.42
N ALA A 117 3.00 10.26 1.57
CA ALA A 117 3.91 10.60 2.66
C ALA A 117 3.32 10.33 4.06
N GLY A 118 1.98 10.36 4.19
CA GLY A 118 1.28 10.04 5.43
C GLY A 118 1.48 8.60 5.90
N ASP A 119 1.73 7.67 4.97
CA ASP A 119 1.94 6.25 5.25
C ASP A 119 3.44 5.91 5.45
N MET A 120 4.34 6.84 5.14
CA MET A 120 5.80 6.65 5.15
C MET A 120 6.49 7.34 6.34
N LYS A 121 5.76 7.72 7.38
CA LYS A 121 6.27 8.46 8.55
C LYS A 121 7.12 7.62 9.52
N TRP A 122 7.25 6.34 9.29
CA TRP A 122 7.93 5.39 10.16
C TRP A 122 9.46 5.32 9.92
N SER A 123 9.95 5.79 8.76
CA SER A 123 11.36 5.76 8.39
C SER A 123 11.73 6.98 7.56
N VAL A 124 12.91 7.56 7.82
CA VAL A 124 13.47 8.64 7.01
C VAL A 124 13.65 8.20 5.56
N LYS A 125 14.12 6.96 5.35
CA LYS A 125 14.34 6.43 4.01
C LYS A 125 13.01 6.20 3.26
N SER A 126 11.99 5.63 3.90
CA SER A 126 10.69 5.44 3.26
C SER A 126 10.03 6.78 2.92
N MET A 127 10.19 7.78 3.80
CA MET A 127 9.73 9.14 3.53
C MET A 127 10.46 9.75 2.31
N TYR A 128 11.79 9.62 2.22
CA TYR A 128 12.55 10.04 1.03
C TYR A 128 12.06 9.35 -0.22
N ASP A 129 11.92 8.03 -0.16
CA ASP A 129 11.54 7.21 -1.30
C ASP A 129 10.16 7.61 -1.88
N CYS A 130 9.19 8.01 -1.03
CA CYS A 130 7.87 8.40 -1.51
C CYS A 130 7.85 9.76 -2.25
N PHE A 131 8.88 10.59 -2.10
CA PHE A 131 9.04 11.86 -2.82
C PHE A 131 9.74 11.73 -4.17
N TYR A 132 10.19 10.54 -4.56
CA TYR A 132 10.63 10.35 -5.95
C TYR A 132 9.48 10.55 -6.93
N LEU A 133 9.75 11.29 -8.00
CA LEU A 133 8.74 11.60 -9.03
C LEU A 133 8.26 10.36 -9.79
N SER A 134 8.92 9.23 -9.63
CA SER A 134 8.44 7.91 -10.07
C SER A 134 7.21 7.39 -9.30
N ASN A 135 6.88 7.99 -8.14
CA ASN A 135 5.69 7.72 -7.33
C ASN A 135 4.55 8.73 -7.56
N ILE A 136 4.70 9.65 -8.51
CA ILE A 136 3.88 10.86 -8.63
C ILE A 136 3.13 10.87 -9.95
N CYS A 137 1.86 11.31 -9.91
CA CYS A 137 1.04 11.56 -11.09
C CYS A 137 0.48 12.99 -11.10
N PRO A 138 0.23 13.60 -12.27
CA PRO A 138 -0.55 14.83 -12.37
C PRO A 138 -1.96 14.62 -11.84
N GLN A 139 -2.31 15.29 -10.76
CA GLN A 139 -3.59 15.13 -10.08
C GLN A 139 -4.24 16.49 -9.88
N VAL A 140 -5.54 16.59 -10.20
CA VAL A 140 -6.29 17.83 -9.98
C VAL A 140 -6.29 18.17 -8.48
N PRO A 141 -6.00 19.43 -8.07
CA PRO A 141 -5.86 19.82 -6.66
C PRO A 141 -7.06 19.44 -5.79
N GLU A 142 -8.29 19.62 -6.29
CA GLU A 142 -9.51 19.28 -5.55
C GLU A 142 -9.62 17.77 -5.27
N LEU A 143 -9.21 16.93 -6.22
CA LEU A 143 -9.14 15.49 -5.99
C LEU A 143 -8.04 15.16 -4.98
N ASN A 144 -6.80 15.60 -5.25
CA ASN A 144 -5.63 15.30 -4.44
C ASN A 144 -5.81 15.70 -2.97
N GLN A 145 -6.23 16.96 -2.75
CA GLN A 145 -6.30 17.57 -1.40
C GLN A 145 -7.59 17.24 -0.64
N ARG A 146 -8.58 16.59 -1.27
CA ARG A 146 -9.88 16.28 -0.65
C ARG A 146 -10.25 14.81 -0.73
N SER A 147 -10.79 14.36 -1.87
CA SER A 147 -11.38 13.01 -1.97
C SER A 147 -10.31 11.91 -1.87
N TRP A 148 -9.15 12.10 -2.50
CA TRP A 148 -8.03 11.17 -2.45
C TRP A 148 -7.41 11.12 -1.04
N GLU A 149 -7.15 12.28 -0.42
CA GLU A 149 -6.64 12.39 0.95
C GLU A 149 -7.58 11.72 1.97
N ARG A 150 -8.92 11.89 1.82
CA ARG A 150 -9.89 11.23 2.70
C ARG A 150 -9.80 9.70 2.60
N LEU A 151 -9.57 9.16 1.39
CA LEU A 151 -9.38 7.73 1.19
C LEU A 151 -8.06 7.25 1.81
N GLU A 152 -6.97 7.99 1.65
CA GLU A 152 -5.68 7.69 2.32
C GLU A 152 -5.84 7.67 3.85
N SER A 153 -6.53 8.66 4.41
CA SER A 153 -6.85 8.70 5.83
C SER A 153 -7.73 7.53 6.27
N ALA A 154 -8.64 7.04 5.42
CA ALA A 154 -9.42 5.83 5.69
C ALA A 154 -8.53 4.57 5.69
N CYS A 155 -7.62 4.42 4.73
CA CYS A 155 -6.68 3.30 4.69
C CYS A 155 -5.83 3.21 5.98
N ARG A 156 -5.33 4.34 6.48
CA ARG A 156 -4.61 4.40 7.76
C ARG A 156 -5.47 3.93 8.94
N ARG A 157 -6.74 4.35 9.00
CA ARG A 157 -7.67 3.86 10.05
C ARG A 157 -7.91 2.35 9.93
N TRP A 158 -8.04 1.82 8.72
CA TRP A 158 -8.23 0.38 8.49
C TRP A 158 -6.98 -0.42 8.88
N ALA A 159 -5.79 0.05 8.52
CA ALA A 159 -4.54 -0.56 8.96
C ALA A 159 -4.43 -0.60 10.49
N SER A 160 -4.75 0.51 11.17
CA SER A 160 -4.77 0.56 12.64
C SER A 160 -5.80 -0.38 13.27
N LYS A 161 -6.96 -0.56 12.61
CA LYS A 161 -8.04 -1.40 13.11
C LYS A 161 -7.78 -2.90 12.94
N TRP A 162 -7.12 -3.31 11.83
CA TRP A 162 -6.96 -4.72 11.48
C TRP A 162 -5.50 -5.21 11.51
N GLY A 163 -4.59 -4.38 12.01
CA GLY A 163 -3.18 -4.72 12.09
C GLY A 163 -2.39 -4.37 10.83
N SER A 164 -2.92 -4.68 9.64
CA SER A 164 -2.37 -4.21 8.35
C SER A 164 -3.41 -4.23 7.23
N VAL A 165 -3.12 -3.50 6.17
CA VAL A 165 -3.78 -3.58 4.87
C VAL A 165 -2.75 -3.55 3.75
N TYR A 166 -3.02 -4.28 2.68
CA TYR A 166 -2.33 -4.15 1.41
C TYR A 166 -3.06 -3.13 0.55
N ILE A 167 -2.32 -2.23 -0.06
CA ILE A 167 -2.87 -1.16 -0.89
C ILE A 167 -2.16 -1.19 -2.24
N ILE A 168 -2.95 -1.17 -3.31
CA ILE A 168 -2.46 -1.02 -4.68
C ILE A 168 -3.20 0.15 -5.29
N CYS A 169 -2.50 1.08 -5.89
CA CYS A 169 -3.15 2.19 -6.59
C CYS A 169 -2.38 2.59 -7.86
N GLY A 170 -3.04 3.31 -8.72
CA GLY A 170 -2.42 3.80 -9.94
C GLY A 170 -3.37 4.64 -10.79
N PRO A 171 -2.83 5.23 -11.86
CA PRO A 171 -3.59 6.03 -12.80
C PRO A 171 -4.40 5.15 -13.77
N ILE A 172 -5.51 5.69 -14.25
CA ILE A 172 -6.33 5.14 -15.33
C ILE A 172 -6.29 6.09 -16.52
N TYR A 173 -6.05 5.54 -17.69
CA TYR A 173 -6.05 6.24 -18.98
C TYR A 173 -7.11 5.63 -19.88
N LYS A 174 -8.22 6.36 -20.08
CA LYS A 174 -9.35 5.96 -20.94
C LYS A 174 -9.15 6.39 -22.39
N LYS A 175 -8.46 7.52 -22.58
CA LYS A 175 -8.20 8.10 -23.90
C LYS A 175 -6.99 7.44 -24.57
N LYS A 176 -7.06 7.21 -25.89
CA LYS A 176 -5.92 6.73 -26.68
C LYS A 176 -4.74 7.71 -26.65
N SER A 177 -5.02 9.00 -26.61
CA SER A 177 -4.03 10.08 -26.53
C SER A 177 -4.35 10.91 -25.30
N PRO A 178 -3.69 10.67 -24.17
CA PRO A 178 -3.85 11.49 -22.98
C PRO A 178 -3.28 12.90 -23.21
N GLU A 179 -3.72 13.85 -22.42
CA GLU A 179 -3.04 15.14 -22.25
C GLU A 179 -1.66 14.91 -21.64
N TYR A 180 -0.73 15.82 -21.92
CA TYR A 180 0.61 15.77 -21.34
C TYR A 180 0.97 17.12 -20.74
N ILE A 181 1.68 17.10 -19.61
CA ILE A 181 2.36 18.23 -19.01
C ILE A 181 3.88 18.04 -19.10
N GLY A 182 4.62 19.05 -18.69
CA GLY A 182 6.09 19.04 -18.66
C GLY A 182 6.72 19.66 -19.89
N THR A 183 7.85 20.29 -19.68
CA THR A 183 8.62 20.98 -20.72
C THR A 183 9.74 20.11 -21.27
N GLU A 184 10.39 19.35 -20.42
CA GLU A 184 11.48 18.44 -20.78
C GLU A 184 10.99 16.99 -20.84
N HIS A 185 10.28 16.55 -19.79
CA HIS A 185 9.70 15.22 -19.73
C HIS A 185 8.19 15.30 -19.91
N ARG A 186 7.69 14.64 -20.96
CA ARG A 186 6.24 14.57 -21.21
C ARG A 186 5.59 13.60 -20.24
N ILE A 187 4.82 14.12 -19.28
CA ILE A 187 4.12 13.36 -18.27
C ILE A 187 2.64 13.24 -18.66
N ALA A 188 2.13 12.03 -18.84
CA ALA A 188 0.74 11.82 -19.19
C ALA A 188 -0.18 12.19 -18.03
N VAL A 189 -1.26 12.93 -18.33
CA VAL A 189 -2.30 13.28 -17.36
C VAL A 189 -3.33 12.16 -17.33
N PRO A 190 -3.56 11.49 -16.18
CA PRO A 190 -4.56 10.44 -16.06
C PRO A 190 -5.99 10.97 -16.16
N ASP A 191 -6.91 10.15 -16.71
CA ASP A 191 -8.35 10.43 -16.67
C ASP A 191 -8.94 10.15 -15.27
N GLY A 192 -8.28 9.32 -14.46
CA GLY A 192 -8.71 8.98 -13.11
C GLY A 192 -7.68 8.12 -12.38
N PHE A 193 -8.03 7.69 -11.17
CA PHE A 193 -7.18 6.88 -10.32
C PHE A 193 -7.97 5.76 -9.66
N PHE A 194 -7.37 4.60 -9.55
CA PHE A 194 -7.89 3.50 -8.75
C PHE A 194 -7.10 3.32 -7.46
N LYS A 195 -7.76 2.73 -6.46
CA LYS A 195 -7.11 2.21 -5.25
C LYS A 195 -7.82 0.93 -4.82
N VAL A 196 -7.06 -0.16 -4.71
CA VAL A 196 -7.48 -1.45 -4.16
C VAL A 196 -6.95 -1.53 -2.74
N VAL A 197 -7.77 -1.98 -1.80
CA VAL A 197 -7.39 -2.15 -0.38
C VAL A 197 -7.85 -3.52 0.08
N VAL A 198 -6.92 -4.33 0.58
CA VAL A 198 -7.18 -5.70 1.04
C VAL A 198 -6.63 -5.89 2.43
N SER A 199 -7.44 -6.44 3.34
CA SER A 199 -7.00 -7.00 4.62
C SER A 199 -6.98 -8.51 4.52
N LEU A 200 -5.84 -9.10 4.87
CA LEU A 200 -5.62 -10.56 4.86
C LEU A 200 -5.56 -11.14 6.28
N GLU A 201 -6.32 -10.54 7.22
CA GLU A 201 -6.49 -11.14 8.55
C GLU A 201 -7.17 -12.49 8.39
N LYS A 202 -6.48 -13.57 8.79
CA LYS A 202 -6.89 -14.95 8.57
C LYS A 202 -8.33 -15.22 9.09
N GLY A 203 -9.18 -15.68 8.18
CA GLY A 203 -10.61 -15.97 8.43
C GLY A 203 -11.51 -14.73 8.44
N LYS A 204 -10.95 -13.54 8.14
CA LYS A 204 -11.68 -12.27 8.04
C LYS A 204 -11.21 -11.44 6.84
N GLU A 205 -10.65 -12.13 5.85
CA GLU A 205 -10.14 -11.50 4.64
C GLU A 205 -11.24 -10.69 3.96
N LYS A 206 -10.89 -9.48 3.53
CA LYS A 206 -11.81 -8.57 2.86
C LYS A 206 -11.09 -7.67 1.86
N GLY A 207 -11.78 -7.34 0.79
CA GLY A 207 -11.29 -6.46 -0.25
C GLY A 207 -12.30 -5.36 -0.59
N ILE A 208 -11.81 -4.22 -1.03
CA ILE A 208 -12.61 -3.14 -1.58
C ILE A 208 -11.75 -2.34 -2.57
N ALA A 209 -12.40 -1.81 -3.59
CA ALA A 209 -11.72 -0.93 -4.52
C ALA A 209 -12.45 0.41 -4.68
N PHE A 210 -11.73 1.39 -5.21
CA PHE A 210 -12.23 2.73 -5.45
C PHE A 210 -11.75 3.21 -6.82
N TYR A 211 -12.59 4.00 -7.47
CA TYR A 211 -12.25 4.74 -8.66
C TYR A 211 -12.69 6.20 -8.52
N TYR A 212 -11.78 7.14 -8.77
CA TYR A 212 -12.03 8.56 -8.81
C TYR A 212 -11.65 9.12 -10.18
N ASP A 213 -12.52 9.93 -10.77
CA ASP A 213 -12.15 10.73 -11.94
C ASP A 213 -11.17 11.85 -11.54
N ASN A 214 -10.23 12.20 -12.43
CA ASN A 214 -9.26 13.27 -12.19
C ASN A 214 -9.85 14.64 -12.54
N ILE A 215 -10.86 15.07 -11.79
CA ILE A 215 -11.66 16.29 -12.01
C ILE A 215 -11.82 17.12 -10.74
N ALA A 216 -12.19 18.39 -10.89
CA ALA A 216 -12.36 19.36 -9.82
C ALA A 216 -13.71 19.25 -9.10
N ASP A 217 -14.25 18.03 -8.94
CA ASP A 217 -15.51 17.79 -8.28
C ASP A 217 -15.35 17.11 -6.92
N ASN A 218 -16.32 17.35 -6.03
CA ASN A 218 -16.40 16.59 -4.78
C ASN A 218 -16.93 15.17 -5.08
N GLN A 219 -16.07 14.19 -4.91
CA GLN A 219 -16.38 12.77 -5.15
C GLN A 219 -16.47 12.03 -3.81
N PRO A 220 -17.69 11.84 -3.26
CA PRO A 220 -17.86 11.11 -2.01
C PRO A 220 -17.35 9.67 -2.14
N MET A 221 -16.69 9.16 -1.10
CA MET A 221 -16.11 7.81 -1.07
C MET A 221 -17.14 6.73 -1.42
N GLN A 222 -18.40 6.88 -0.95
CA GLN A 222 -19.47 5.92 -1.23
C GLN A 222 -19.80 5.78 -2.72
N LYS A 223 -19.63 6.85 -3.51
CA LYS A 223 -19.85 6.84 -4.96
C LYS A 223 -18.64 6.32 -5.73
N ALA A 224 -17.48 6.36 -5.11
CA ALA A 224 -16.23 5.89 -5.69
C ALA A 224 -16.00 4.38 -5.51
N VAL A 225 -16.74 3.72 -4.62
CA VAL A 225 -16.62 2.28 -4.36
C VAL A 225 -16.81 1.47 -5.64
N ARG A 226 -15.94 0.48 -5.80
CA ARG A 226 -15.94 -0.54 -6.86
C ARG A 226 -15.61 -1.90 -6.25
N THR A 227 -15.89 -2.95 -7.00
CA THR A 227 -15.29 -4.26 -6.74
C THR A 227 -13.84 -4.28 -7.26
N ILE A 228 -13.01 -5.18 -6.76
CA ILE A 228 -11.66 -5.40 -7.32
C ILE A 228 -11.79 -5.87 -8.76
N ASP A 229 -12.70 -6.81 -9.05
CA ASP A 229 -13.05 -7.27 -10.41
C ASP A 229 -13.31 -6.13 -11.40
N GLU A 230 -14.01 -5.05 -10.97
CA GLU A 230 -14.28 -3.89 -11.83
C GLU A 230 -12.98 -3.14 -12.15
N ILE A 231 -12.07 -3.03 -11.18
CA ILE A 231 -10.76 -2.38 -11.41
C ILE A 231 -9.86 -3.25 -12.29
N GLU A 232 -9.88 -4.56 -12.15
CA GLU A 232 -9.16 -5.49 -13.01
C GLU A 232 -9.62 -5.41 -14.47
N LYS A 233 -10.93 -5.32 -14.68
CA LYS A 233 -11.51 -5.09 -16.03
C LYS A 233 -11.01 -3.79 -16.63
N LEU A 234 -10.83 -2.73 -15.83
CA LEU A 234 -10.35 -1.43 -16.29
C LEU A 234 -8.85 -1.42 -16.58
N THR A 235 -8.05 -2.04 -15.71
CA THR A 235 -6.59 -1.99 -15.76
C THR A 235 -5.98 -3.11 -16.61
N LYS A 236 -6.68 -4.22 -16.75
CA LYS A 236 -6.19 -5.50 -17.30
C LYS A 236 -5.09 -6.12 -16.44
N TYR A 237 -5.03 -5.74 -15.15
CA TYR A 237 -4.24 -6.40 -14.12
C TYR A 237 -5.11 -7.42 -13.40
N ASP A 238 -4.46 -8.34 -12.75
CA ASP A 238 -4.97 -9.39 -11.90
C ASP A 238 -4.27 -9.19 -10.54
N PHE A 239 -5.04 -8.89 -9.50
CA PHE A 239 -4.54 -8.53 -8.19
C PHE A 239 -4.67 -9.70 -7.23
N PHE A 240 -3.59 -10.00 -6.50
CA PHE A 240 -3.56 -11.07 -5.50
C PHE A 240 -3.83 -12.48 -6.03
N SER A 241 -3.62 -12.75 -7.31
CA SER A 241 -3.83 -14.06 -7.97
C SER A 241 -3.00 -15.24 -7.37
N GLU A 242 -2.23 -15.00 -6.34
CA GLU A 242 -1.53 -16.05 -5.56
C GLU A 242 -2.33 -16.49 -4.31
N LEU A 243 -3.45 -15.84 -4.03
CA LEU A 243 -4.35 -16.27 -2.98
C LEU A 243 -5.09 -17.56 -3.42
N PRO A 244 -5.57 -18.37 -2.47
CA PRO A 244 -6.52 -19.44 -2.79
C PRO A 244 -7.77 -18.88 -3.48
N ASP A 245 -8.23 -19.55 -4.54
CA ASP A 245 -9.33 -19.10 -5.40
C ASP A 245 -10.61 -18.72 -4.62
N ASP A 246 -10.91 -19.44 -3.54
CA ASP A 246 -12.09 -19.17 -2.68
C ASP A 246 -11.96 -17.85 -1.90
N ILE A 247 -10.75 -17.47 -1.52
CA ILE A 247 -10.46 -16.20 -0.86
C ILE A 247 -10.46 -15.07 -1.88
N GLU A 248 -9.72 -15.24 -2.97
CA GLU A 248 -9.58 -14.30 -4.07
C GLU A 248 -10.96 -13.90 -4.61
N ASN A 249 -11.72 -14.85 -5.14
CA ASN A 249 -13.07 -14.61 -5.68
C ASN A 249 -14.00 -13.92 -4.67
N ARG A 250 -13.87 -14.24 -3.38
CA ARG A 250 -14.71 -13.64 -2.33
C ARG A 250 -14.36 -12.19 -2.07
N ILE A 251 -13.06 -11.84 -1.99
CA ILE A 251 -12.64 -10.46 -1.72
C ILE A 251 -12.81 -9.55 -2.94
N GLU A 252 -12.68 -10.08 -4.15
CA GLU A 252 -12.77 -9.34 -5.40
C GLU A 252 -14.19 -8.90 -5.74
N ALA A 253 -15.17 -9.71 -5.38
CA ALA A 253 -16.59 -9.40 -5.57
C ALA A 253 -17.15 -8.41 -4.54
N GLN A 254 -16.39 -8.06 -3.47
CA GLN A 254 -16.88 -7.20 -2.40
C GLN A 254 -16.90 -5.72 -2.81
N HIS A 255 -17.97 -5.02 -2.41
CA HIS A 255 -18.12 -3.57 -2.59
C HIS A 255 -18.83 -2.90 -1.39
N ASP A 256 -18.94 -3.57 -0.25
CA ASP A 256 -19.60 -3.01 0.94
C ASP A 256 -18.62 -2.20 1.79
N LEU A 257 -18.68 -0.87 1.64
CA LEU A 257 -17.88 0.06 2.45
C LEU A 257 -18.19 -0.04 3.95
N ASN A 258 -19.38 -0.53 4.36
CA ASN A 258 -19.70 -0.66 5.78
C ASN A 258 -18.92 -1.78 6.45
N SER A 259 -18.56 -2.84 5.72
CA SER A 259 -17.69 -3.89 6.22
C SER A 259 -16.28 -3.38 6.55
N PHE A 260 -15.91 -2.20 6.03
CA PHE A 260 -14.65 -1.49 6.26
C PHE A 260 -14.73 -0.42 7.36
N ARG A 261 -15.91 -0.13 7.92
CA ARG A 261 -16.10 0.86 8.99
C ARG A 261 -15.94 0.33 10.42
#